data_5182efbf587132773751e05592e821b4
#
_entry.id   5182efbf587132773751e05592e821b4
#
_cell.length_a   1.000
_cell.length_b   1.000
_cell.length_c   1.000
_cell.angle_alpha   90.00
_cell.angle_beta   90.00
_cell.angle_gamma   90.00
#
_symmetry.space_group_name_H-M   'P 1'
#
loop_
_entity.id
_entity.type
_entity.pdbx_description
1 polymer ?
#
loop_
_entity_poly.entity_id
_entity_poly.type
_entity_poly.pdbx_seq_one_letter_code
_entity_poly.pdbx_strand_id
1 'polypeptide(L)'
;IKGKGAYLNDKKIKKNKSLLSLKEMVVSHSGMSAFKELPENKIYNKIGKIIRYYVFGGDCVQYGLLAEGKIPMVAECDLKPFDFLPLVNLIEESGGTITDWKGNQLSLKSGGNVVASISKKAHSDFIKISKNI
;
A
#
# COMPACT_ATOMS: atom_id res chain seq x y z
N ILE A 1 16.71 -5.76 7.12
CA ILE A 1 17.95 -5.45 6.37
C ILE A 1 17.71 -5.79 4.92
N LYS A 2 17.96 -4.83 4.02
CA LYS A 2 17.79 -5.03 2.57
C LYS A 2 18.59 -6.25 2.07
N GLY A 3 17.96 -7.11 1.27
CA GLY A 3 18.55 -8.34 0.73
C GLY A 3 18.55 -9.55 1.69
N LYS A 4 18.03 -9.41 2.91
CA LYS A 4 18.00 -10.51 3.88
C LYS A 4 16.64 -11.19 3.99
N GLY A 5 15.60 -10.61 3.42
CA GLY A 5 14.22 -11.10 3.47
C GLY A 5 13.42 -10.53 4.63
N ALA A 6 12.11 -10.76 4.61
CA ALA A 6 11.18 -10.43 5.67
C ALA A 6 10.91 -11.67 6.55
N TYR A 7 10.72 -11.47 7.84
CA TYR A 7 10.53 -12.54 8.81
C TYR A 7 9.39 -12.21 9.78
N LEU A 8 8.68 -13.24 10.20
CA LEU A 8 7.70 -13.19 11.27
C LEU A 8 8.03 -14.29 12.29
N ASN A 9 8.30 -13.92 13.54
CA ASN A 9 8.67 -14.87 14.61
C ASN A 9 9.77 -15.84 14.13
N ASP A 10 10.88 -15.29 13.63
CA ASP A 10 12.07 -16.02 13.11
C ASP A 10 11.82 -16.90 11.86
N LYS A 11 10.58 -16.96 11.37
CA LYS A 11 10.25 -17.66 10.13
C LYS A 11 10.25 -16.70 8.95
N LYS A 12 10.99 -17.06 7.89
CA LYS A 12 11.05 -16.27 6.67
C LYS A 12 9.69 -16.24 5.98
N ILE A 13 9.20 -15.03 5.67
CA ILE A 13 8.00 -14.83 4.89
C ILE A 13 8.28 -15.25 3.44
N LYS A 14 7.41 -16.08 2.86
CA LYS A 14 7.48 -16.43 1.44
C LYS A 14 7.12 -15.20 0.60
N LYS A 15 7.91 -14.93 -0.45
CA LYS A 15 7.64 -13.81 -1.35
C LYS A 15 6.26 -13.94 -2.00
N ASN A 16 5.43 -12.96 -1.78
CA ASN A 16 4.11 -12.86 -2.39
C ASN A 16 4.24 -12.44 -3.87
N LYS A 17 3.52 -13.15 -4.75
CA LYS A 17 3.38 -12.81 -6.16
C LYS A 17 1.92 -12.97 -6.53
N SER A 18 1.16 -11.89 -6.48
CA SER A 18 -0.24 -11.87 -6.90
C SER A 18 -0.37 -11.32 -8.31
N LEU A 19 -1.27 -11.91 -9.10
CA LEU A 19 -1.65 -11.43 -10.43
C LEU A 19 -2.99 -10.70 -10.43
N LEU A 20 -3.59 -10.49 -9.26
CA LEU A 20 -4.88 -9.81 -9.12
C LEU A 20 -4.83 -8.42 -9.74
N SER A 21 -5.90 -8.07 -10.44
CA SER A 21 -6.15 -6.71 -10.95
C SER A 21 -6.76 -5.83 -9.85
N LEU A 22 -6.78 -4.52 -10.05
CA LEU A 22 -7.31 -3.59 -9.05
C LEU A 22 -8.77 -3.88 -8.68
N LYS A 23 -9.60 -4.31 -9.64
CA LYS A 23 -11.02 -4.69 -9.39
C LYS A 23 -11.21 -5.89 -8.46
N GLU A 24 -10.18 -6.70 -8.28
CA GLU A 24 -10.21 -7.85 -7.39
C GLU A 24 -9.64 -7.54 -6.00
N MET A 25 -9.15 -6.32 -5.79
CA MET A 25 -8.53 -5.92 -4.54
C MET A 25 -9.53 -5.60 -3.44
N VAL A 26 -9.18 -6.01 -2.24
CA VAL A 26 -9.59 -5.37 -0.99
C VAL A 26 -8.49 -4.37 -0.64
N VAL A 27 -8.86 -3.12 -0.41
CA VAL A 27 -7.90 -2.07 -0.07
C VAL A 27 -8.07 -1.68 1.39
N SER A 28 -6.98 -1.76 2.14
CA SER A 28 -6.94 -1.36 3.55
C SER A 28 -6.41 0.06 3.71
N HIS A 29 -6.92 0.77 4.72
CA HIS A 29 -6.43 2.07 5.17
C HIS A 29 -6.72 2.27 6.66
N SER A 30 -6.05 3.24 7.31
CA SER A 30 -6.20 3.45 8.76
C SER A 30 -7.53 4.10 9.14
N GLY A 31 -8.07 4.99 8.31
CA GLY A 31 -9.35 5.63 8.58
C GLY A 31 -9.77 6.64 7.52
N MET A 32 -11.05 6.98 7.52
CA MET A 32 -11.65 7.93 6.55
C MET A 32 -11.19 9.38 6.74
N SER A 33 -10.71 9.73 7.92
CA SER A 33 -10.36 11.11 8.27
C SER A 33 -9.24 11.68 7.40
N ALA A 34 -8.30 10.85 6.96
CA ALA A 34 -7.19 11.25 6.12
C ALA A 34 -7.61 11.58 4.67
N PHE A 35 -8.77 11.09 4.22
CA PHE A 35 -9.26 11.28 2.84
C PHE A 35 -10.29 12.41 2.71
N LYS A 36 -10.32 13.37 3.62
CA LYS A 36 -11.29 14.48 3.60
C LYS A 36 -10.96 15.54 2.56
N GLU A 37 -9.67 15.78 2.34
CA GLU A 37 -9.19 16.86 1.48
C GLU A 37 -9.04 16.40 0.02
N LEU A 38 -8.98 17.37 -0.90
CA LEU A 38 -8.66 17.14 -2.30
C LEU A 38 -7.13 17.18 -2.51
N PRO A 39 -6.56 16.37 -3.44
CA PRO A 39 -7.22 15.47 -4.39
C PRO A 39 -7.50 14.06 -3.83
N GLU A 40 -7.07 13.73 -2.62
CA GLU A 40 -7.12 12.39 -2.02
C GLU A 40 -8.55 11.83 -1.97
N ASN A 41 -9.51 12.68 -1.64
CA ASN A 41 -10.94 12.30 -1.62
C ASN A 41 -11.43 11.84 -3.00
N LYS A 42 -11.05 12.53 -4.08
CA LYS A 42 -11.42 12.14 -5.44
C LYS A 42 -10.82 10.79 -5.83
N ILE A 43 -9.55 10.58 -5.48
CA ILE A 43 -8.85 9.31 -5.75
C ILE A 43 -9.52 8.18 -4.97
N TYR A 44 -9.78 8.38 -3.68
CA TYR A 44 -10.47 7.41 -2.82
C TYR A 44 -11.82 6.99 -3.42
N ASN A 45 -12.66 7.97 -3.78
CA ASN A 45 -13.98 7.69 -4.35
C ASN A 45 -13.90 6.99 -5.73
N LYS A 46 -12.92 7.33 -6.56
CA LYS A 46 -12.72 6.69 -7.85
C LYS A 46 -12.22 5.25 -7.72
N ILE A 47 -11.27 5.02 -6.84
CA ILE A 47 -10.77 3.68 -6.51
C ILE A 47 -11.88 2.82 -5.91
N GLY A 48 -12.69 3.37 -4.99
CA GLY A 48 -13.81 2.66 -4.35
C GLY A 48 -14.87 2.13 -5.32
N LYS A 49 -15.02 2.78 -6.49
CA LYS A 49 -15.93 2.29 -7.56
C LYS A 49 -15.35 1.11 -8.36
N ILE A 50 -14.07 0.83 -8.22
CA ILE A 50 -13.35 -0.18 -9.02
C ILE A 50 -13.04 -1.42 -8.19
N ILE A 51 -12.60 -1.25 -6.95
CA ILE A 51 -12.19 -2.34 -6.05
C ILE A 51 -13.39 -3.11 -5.50
N ARG A 52 -13.14 -4.23 -4.86
CA ARG A 52 -14.21 -5.02 -4.21
C ARG A 52 -14.81 -4.27 -3.03
N TYR A 53 -13.98 -3.82 -2.09
CA TYR A 53 -14.38 -2.99 -0.95
C TYR A 53 -13.16 -2.46 -0.20
N TYR A 54 -13.39 -1.49 0.66
CA TYR A 54 -12.42 -1.02 1.63
C TYR A 54 -12.55 -1.75 2.97
N VAL A 55 -11.43 -1.95 3.65
CA VAL A 55 -11.36 -2.26 5.08
C VAL A 55 -10.51 -1.20 5.77
N PHE A 56 -10.74 -0.94 7.05
CA PHE A 56 -10.01 0.11 7.75
C PHE A 56 -9.71 -0.26 9.20
N GLY A 57 -8.74 0.44 9.77
CA GLY A 57 -8.15 0.19 11.07
C GLY A 57 -6.86 -0.61 10.96
N GLY A 58 -6.00 -0.48 11.96
CA GLY A 58 -4.80 -1.28 12.11
C GLY A 58 -3.47 -0.58 11.83
N ASP A 59 -3.46 0.65 11.38
CA ASP A 59 -2.24 1.46 11.17
C ASP A 59 -1.07 0.64 10.58
N CYS A 60 0.10 0.59 11.21
CA CYS A 60 1.25 -0.17 10.70
C CYS A 60 1.02 -1.69 10.64
N VAL A 61 0.09 -2.25 11.41
CA VAL A 61 -0.22 -3.70 11.42
C VAL A 61 -0.72 -4.16 10.04
N GLN A 62 -1.47 -3.33 9.32
CA GLN A 62 -1.96 -3.67 7.98
C GLN A 62 -0.80 -3.92 6.98
N TYR A 63 0.32 -3.23 7.12
CA TYR A 63 1.51 -3.49 6.29
C TYR A 63 2.20 -4.81 6.66
N GLY A 64 2.18 -5.20 7.93
CA GLY A 64 2.61 -6.54 8.36
C GLY A 64 1.74 -7.63 7.74
N LEU A 65 0.42 -7.45 7.77
CA LEU A 65 -0.54 -8.38 7.15
C LEU A 65 -0.38 -8.43 5.62
N LEU A 66 -0.04 -7.29 4.97
CA LEU A 66 0.29 -7.26 3.55
C LEU A 66 1.57 -8.04 3.26
N ALA A 67 2.61 -7.88 4.07
CA ALA A 67 3.86 -8.64 3.93
C ALA A 67 3.63 -10.15 4.03
N GLU A 68 2.70 -10.60 4.89
CA GLU A 68 2.27 -11.99 5.00
C GLU A 68 1.35 -12.46 3.85
N GLY A 69 0.87 -11.55 3.00
CA GLY A 69 -0.09 -11.84 1.94
C GLY A 69 -1.56 -11.97 2.38
N LYS A 70 -1.88 -11.57 3.61
CA LYS A 70 -3.24 -11.61 4.17
C LYS A 70 -4.10 -10.43 3.72
N ILE A 71 -3.47 -9.28 3.43
CA ILE A 71 -4.10 -8.10 2.83
C ILE A 71 -3.42 -7.85 1.49
N PRO A 72 -4.18 -7.70 0.39
CA PRO A 72 -3.57 -7.57 -0.93
C PRO A 72 -3.09 -6.17 -1.26
N MET A 73 -3.67 -5.12 -0.66
CA MET A 73 -3.31 -3.72 -0.91
C MET A 73 -3.60 -2.84 0.31
N VAL A 74 -2.73 -1.88 0.55
CA VAL A 74 -2.89 -0.80 1.52
C VAL A 74 -2.70 0.52 0.78
N ALA A 75 -3.60 1.49 0.98
CA ALA A 75 -3.49 2.83 0.42
C ALA A 75 -3.85 3.86 1.47
N GLU A 76 -2.92 4.73 1.80
CA GLU A 76 -3.06 5.73 2.85
C GLU A 76 -2.60 7.10 2.40
N CYS A 77 -3.05 8.14 3.10
CA CYS A 77 -2.60 9.52 2.94
C CYS A 77 -2.37 10.16 4.31
N ASP A 78 -1.72 11.33 4.29
CA ASP A 78 -1.31 12.10 5.47
C ASP A 78 -0.34 11.37 6.41
N LEU A 79 0.37 10.35 5.94
CA LEU A 79 1.42 9.68 6.69
C LEU A 79 2.67 10.56 6.82
N LYS A 80 3.43 10.36 7.89
CA LYS A 80 4.74 10.99 8.09
C LYS A 80 5.87 10.03 7.72
N PRO A 81 7.08 10.51 7.40
CA PRO A 81 8.19 9.64 7.01
C PRO A 81 8.49 8.50 7.98
N PHE A 82 8.31 8.69 9.27
CA PHE A 82 8.52 7.65 10.28
C PHE A 82 7.43 6.56 10.26
N ASP A 83 6.25 6.83 9.66
CA ASP A 83 5.19 5.84 9.51
C ASP A 83 5.49 4.85 8.36
N PHE A 84 6.04 5.33 7.24
CA PHE A 84 6.18 4.51 6.03
C PHE A 84 7.62 4.07 5.71
N LEU A 85 8.65 4.84 6.05
CA LEU A 85 10.03 4.48 5.68
C LEU A 85 10.51 3.16 6.30
N PRO A 86 10.19 2.83 7.58
CA PRO A 86 10.55 1.54 8.15
C PRO A 86 9.90 0.36 7.42
N LEU A 87 8.76 0.59 6.76
CA LEU A 87 7.96 -0.45 6.10
C LEU A 87 8.45 -0.77 4.68
N VAL A 88 9.22 0.13 4.04
CA VAL A 88 9.69 -0.06 2.66
C VAL A 88 10.41 -1.39 2.50
N ASN A 89 11.44 -1.63 3.31
CA ASN A 89 12.19 -2.89 3.24
C ASN A 89 11.32 -4.11 3.55
N LEU A 90 10.41 -4.02 4.53
CA LEU A 90 9.50 -5.11 4.87
C LEU A 90 8.67 -5.54 3.66
N ILE A 91 8.04 -4.56 2.99
CA ILE A 91 7.18 -4.80 1.84
C ILE A 91 7.97 -5.33 0.64
N GLU A 92 9.10 -4.70 0.30
CA GLU A 92 9.94 -5.13 -0.83
C GLU A 92 10.53 -6.53 -0.61
N GLU A 93 11.03 -6.82 0.58
CA GLU A 93 11.62 -8.14 0.92
C GLU A 93 10.57 -9.25 1.00
N SER A 94 9.30 -8.92 1.26
CA SER A 94 8.17 -9.87 1.19
C SER A 94 7.64 -10.07 -0.24
N GLY A 95 8.19 -9.35 -1.25
CA GLY A 95 7.82 -9.46 -2.66
C GLY A 95 6.72 -8.48 -3.09
N GLY A 96 6.28 -7.59 -2.21
CA GLY A 96 5.35 -6.51 -2.53
C GLY A 96 6.03 -5.31 -3.21
N THR A 97 5.23 -4.32 -3.54
CA THR A 97 5.67 -3.02 -4.07
C THR A 97 5.08 -1.91 -3.21
N ILE A 98 5.87 -0.90 -2.85
CA ILE A 98 5.43 0.26 -2.09
C ILE A 98 6.01 1.53 -2.70
N THR A 99 5.17 2.54 -2.93
CA THR A 99 5.54 3.83 -3.52
C THR A 99 4.65 4.95 -2.99
N ASP A 100 4.95 6.19 -3.37
CA ASP A 100 3.93 7.23 -3.31
C ASP A 100 2.82 7.01 -4.36
N TRP A 101 1.73 7.79 -4.31
CA TRP A 101 0.63 7.68 -5.27
C TRP A 101 0.97 8.14 -6.69
N LYS A 102 2.17 8.67 -6.90
CA LYS A 102 2.72 8.99 -8.23
C LYS A 102 3.64 7.90 -8.77
N GLY A 103 3.90 6.86 -7.98
CA GLY A 103 4.78 5.76 -8.34
C GLY A 103 6.28 6.04 -8.08
N ASN A 104 6.60 7.09 -7.33
CA ASN A 104 7.98 7.38 -6.97
C ASN A 104 8.40 6.57 -5.73
N GLN A 105 9.68 6.27 -5.62
CA GLN A 105 10.26 5.67 -4.41
C GLN A 105 10.08 6.59 -3.21
N LEU A 106 9.78 6.01 -2.07
CA LEU A 106 9.60 6.75 -0.82
C LEU A 106 10.93 7.20 -0.22
N SER A 107 10.95 8.43 0.29
CA SER A 107 12.11 9.07 0.92
C SER A 107 11.65 10.02 2.03
N LEU A 108 12.60 10.63 2.74
CA LEU A 108 12.31 11.68 3.73
C LEU A 108 11.58 12.90 3.14
N LYS A 109 11.67 13.08 1.80
CA LYS A 109 11.02 14.20 1.07
C LYS A 109 9.66 13.81 0.48
N SER A 110 9.24 12.56 0.62
CA SER A 110 7.94 12.10 0.11
C SER A 110 6.81 12.71 0.92
N GLY A 111 5.72 13.04 0.25
CA GLY A 111 4.44 13.33 0.90
C GLY A 111 3.85 12.07 1.54
N GLY A 112 2.82 12.24 2.35
CA GLY A 112 2.20 11.17 3.13
C GLY A 112 1.28 10.22 2.34
N ASN A 113 1.20 10.35 1.02
CA ASN A 113 0.34 9.52 0.17
C ASN A 113 1.10 8.26 -0.26
N VAL A 114 0.77 7.12 0.34
CA VAL A 114 1.48 5.85 0.18
C VAL A 114 0.55 4.76 -0.31
N VAL A 115 1.01 3.93 -1.23
CA VAL A 115 0.33 2.71 -1.67
C VAL A 115 1.29 1.53 -1.69
N ALA A 116 0.85 0.42 -1.09
CA ALA A 116 1.57 -0.85 -1.08
C ALA A 116 0.67 -1.97 -1.61
N SER A 117 1.22 -2.91 -2.37
CA SER A 117 0.46 -4.06 -2.90
C SER A 117 1.34 -5.28 -3.11
N ILE A 118 0.74 -6.47 -2.95
CA ILE A 118 1.35 -7.74 -3.35
C ILE A 118 1.20 -8.01 -4.86
N SER A 119 0.38 -7.24 -5.58
CA SER A 119 0.22 -7.31 -7.03
C SER A 119 0.80 -6.07 -7.71
N LYS A 120 1.85 -6.27 -8.53
CA LYS A 120 2.42 -5.19 -9.35
C LYS A 120 1.40 -4.62 -10.34
N LYS A 121 0.52 -5.46 -10.86
CA LYS A 121 -0.53 -5.03 -11.79
C LYS A 121 -1.52 -4.08 -11.11
N ALA A 122 -2.10 -4.50 -9.97
CA ALA A 122 -3.03 -3.64 -9.24
C ALA A 122 -2.38 -2.36 -8.72
N HIS A 123 -1.12 -2.42 -8.28
CA HIS A 123 -0.33 -1.24 -7.91
C HIS A 123 -0.20 -0.27 -9.09
N SER A 124 0.19 -0.76 -10.28
CA SER A 124 0.29 0.07 -11.48
C SER A 124 -1.05 0.68 -11.90
N ASP A 125 -2.15 -0.08 -11.79
CA ASP A 125 -3.49 0.40 -12.11
C ASP A 125 -3.92 1.52 -11.13
N PHE A 126 -3.62 1.38 -9.83
CA PHE A 126 -3.83 2.43 -8.83
C PHE A 126 -3.08 3.71 -9.21
N ILE A 127 -1.78 3.61 -9.52
CA ILE A 127 -0.93 4.75 -9.91
C ILE A 127 -1.49 5.47 -11.15
N LYS A 128 -1.93 4.73 -12.16
CA LYS A 128 -2.54 5.34 -13.37
C LYS A 128 -3.78 6.16 -13.02
N ILE A 129 -4.61 5.68 -12.10
CA ILE A 129 -5.82 6.39 -11.69
C ILE A 129 -5.46 7.65 -10.91
N SER A 130 -4.52 7.55 -9.96
CA SER A 130 -4.12 8.68 -9.13
C SER A 130 -3.45 9.81 -9.90
N LYS A 131 -2.70 9.50 -10.97
CA LYS A 131 -2.07 10.50 -11.85
C LYS A 131 -3.05 11.26 -12.73
N ASN A 132 -4.24 10.73 -12.95
CA ASN A 132 -5.25 11.29 -13.84
C ASN A 132 -6.34 12.08 -13.08
N ILE A 133 -6.08 12.50 -11.87
CA ILE A 133 -6.92 13.33 -11.01
C ILE A 133 -6.15 14.55 -10.52
#